data_87a90218b65a6cdfc5653cd86b9b0033
#
_entry.id   87a90218b65a6cdfc5653cd86b9b0033
#
_cell.length_a   1.000
_cell.length_b   1.000
_cell.length_c   1.000
_cell.angle_alpha   90.00
_cell.angle_beta   90.00
_cell.angle_gamma   90.00
#
_symmetry.space_group_name_H-M   'P 1'
#
loop_
_entity.id
_entity.type
_entity.pdbx_description
1 polymer ?
#
loop_
_entity_poly.entity_id
_entity_poly.type
_entity_poly.pdbx_seq_one_letter_code
_entity_poly.pdbx_strand_id
1 'polypeptide(L)'
;MKVKLEKIFLAITIIIISIVMFYWISQKEGFHEDEIFSYGSSNYSLDNVFQRYGEKDEINQIIFDKILVGNVVDNIKFYLTNPNQFMEEYNNLVKQEKPIWKTKQEAQEYLTIGKADILNYFSVYYNQSRDVHPPLFYFAVHIVSSIFFGMFSKYIIFLINLIFLILSFIMLRKILKLLDKQYLSIPLVILYGLSIGAISTVIFLRMYQMLVFFILLSLYLHIKIIKNK
;
A
#
# COMPACT_ATOMS: atom_id res chain seq x y z
N MET A 1 34.57 10.59 20.68
CA MET A 1 33.51 11.05 21.61
C MET A 1 32.37 11.78 20.88
N LYS A 2 32.61 12.82 20.06
CA LYS A 2 31.56 13.60 19.33
C LYS A 2 30.61 12.75 18.47
N VAL A 3 31.13 11.78 17.67
CA VAL A 3 30.33 10.93 16.77
C VAL A 3 29.39 9.99 17.53
N LYS A 4 29.81 9.47 18.70
CA LYS A 4 28.97 8.60 19.53
C LYS A 4 27.80 9.42 20.14
N LEU A 5 28.07 10.62 20.56
CA LEU A 5 27.07 11.52 21.14
C LEU A 5 26.01 11.93 20.09
N GLU A 6 26.43 12.27 18.87
CA GLU A 6 25.51 12.59 17.77
C GLU A 6 24.54 11.42 17.45
N LYS A 7 25.04 10.17 17.44
CA LYS A 7 24.18 8.99 17.22
C LYS A 7 23.15 8.82 18.34
N ILE A 8 23.54 9.09 19.59
CA ILE A 8 22.63 9.03 20.74
C ILE A 8 21.54 10.09 20.60
N PHE A 9 21.90 11.34 20.30
CA PHE A 9 20.92 12.40 20.10
C PHE A 9 19.97 12.10 18.94
N LEU A 10 20.48 11.58 17.82
CA LEU A 10 19.62 11.16 16.71
C LEU A 10 18.65 10.07 17.12
N ALA A 11 19.11 9.05 17.85
CA ALA A 11 18.23 7.98 18.35
C ALA A 11 17.14 8.53 19.27
N ILE A 12 17.48 9.42 20.20
CA ILE A 12 16.52 10.10 21.08
C ILE A 12 15.49 10.89 20.24
N THR A 13 15.97 11.63 19.24
CA THR A 13 15.08 12.39 18.32
C THR A 13 14.09 11.47 17.61
N ILE A 14 14.56 10.33 17.09
CA ILE A 14 13.70 9.33 16.42
C ILE A 14 12.67 8.77 17.40
N ILE A 15 13.07 8.46 18.62
CA ILE A 15 12.14 7.96 19.65
C ILE A 15 11.06 9.01 19.96
N ILE A 16 11.44 10.29 20.14
CA ILE A 16 10.48 11.36 20.40
C ILE A 16 9.49 11.50 19.24
N ILE A 17 9.98 11.53 18.00
CA ILE A 17 9.12 11.59 16.80
C ILE A 17 8.19 10.37 16.75
N SER A 18 8.69 9.17 17.05
CA SER A 18 7.85 7.96 17.11
C SER A 18 6.73 8.08 18.13
N ILE A 19 7.01 8.64 19.32
CA ILE A 19 5.99 8.91 20.34
C ILE A 19 4.94 9.90 19.80
N VAL A 20 5.36 10.95 19.11
CA VAL A 20 4.44 11.91 18.48
C VAL A 20 3.57 11.21 17.43
N MET A 21 4.14 10.30 16.62
CA MET A 21 3.35 9.52 15.64
C MET A 21 2.34 8.59 16.33
N PHE A 22 2.73 7.95 17.45
CA PHE A 22 1.79 7.15 18.24
C PHE A 22 0.66 7.99 18.83
N TYR A 23 0.95 9.21 19.28
CA TYR A 23 -0.08 10.14 19.71
C TYR A 23 -1.07 10.44 18.57
N TRP A 24 -0.59 10.79 17.39
CA TRP A 24 -1.47 11.13 16.26
C TRP A 24 -2.30 9.94 15.78
N ILE A 25 -1.72 8.75 15.67
CA ILE A 25 -2.50 7.56 15.28
C ILE A 25 -3.55 7.20 16.36
N SER A 26 -3.28 7.47 17.62
CA SER A 26 -4.27 7.24 18.69
C SER A 26 -5.51 8.12 18.54
N GLN A 27 -5.32 9.37 18.06
CA GLN A 27 -6.40 10.33 17.80
C GLN A 27 -7.19 10.04 16.52
N LYS A 28 -6.69 9.15 15.66
CA LYS A 28 -7.37 8.81 14.41
C LYS A 28 -8.66 8.03 14.70
N GLU A 29 -9.79 8.62 14.33
CA GLU A 29 -11.12 8.01 14.36
C GLU A 29 -11.52 7.54 12.97
N GLY A 30 -11.91 6.27 12.84
CA GLY A 30 -12.35 5.69 11.58
C GLY A 30 -11.24 5.45 10.56
N PHE A 31 -11.66 5.01 9.39
CA PHE A 31 -10.79 4.67 8.26
C PHE A 31 -11.31 5.37 7.00
N HIS A 32 -10.39 5.83 6.16
CA HIS A 32 -10.70 6.22 4.81
C HIS A 32 -10.98 4.98 3.96
N GLU A 33 -11.79 5.10 2.93
CA GLU A 33 -12.12 4.00 2.00
C GLU A 33 -10.85 3.32 1.46
N ASP A 34 -9.88 4.08 0.99
CA ASP A 34 -8.60 3.56 0.52
C ASP A 34 -7.81 2.75 1.55
N GLU A 35 -7.96 3.08 2.85
CA GLU A 35 -7.31 2.34 3.92
C GLU A 35 -7.97 0.99 4.13
N ILE A 36 -9.30 0.95 4.06
CA ILE A 36 -10.10 -0.28 4.05
C ILE A 36 -9.65 -1.17 2.90
N PHE A 37 -9.51 -0.61 1.71
CA PHE A 37 -9.01 -1.30 0.54
C PHE A 37 -7.59 -1.83 0.70
N SER A 38 -6.72 -1.11 1.41
CA SER A 38 -5.38 -1.61 1.70
C SER A 38 -5.41 -2.89 2.54
N TYR A 39 -6.33 -2.99 3.50
CA TYR A 39 -6.53 -4.22 4.26
C TYR A 39 -7.14 -5.34 3.42
N GLY A 40 -8.23 -5.06 2.73
CA GLY A 40 -8.92 -6.05 1.90
C GLY A 40 -8.01 -6.66 0.84
N SER A 41 -7.34 -5.82 0.04
CA SER A 41 -6.42 -6.28 -1.00
C SER A 41 -5.21 -7.04 -0.46
N SER A 42 -4.85 -6.83 0.81
CA SER A 42 -3.75 -7.55 1.45
C SER A 42 -4.20 -8.85 2.11
N ASN A 43 -5.42 -8.91 2.65
CA ASN A 43 -5.81 -9.92 3.61
C ASN A 43 -6.88 -10.88 3.10
N TYR A 44 -7.79 -10.40 2.23
CA TYR A 44 -8.87 -11.24 1.72
C TYR A 44 -8.35 -12.25 0.71
N SER A 45 -8.75 -13.51 0.88
CA SER A 45 -8.29 -14.59 0.01
C SER A 45 -8.92 -14.50 -1.37
N LEU A 46 -8.10 -14.35 -2.41
CA LEU A 46 -8.52 -14.29 -3.81
C LEU A 46 -9.68 -13.31 -4.02
N ASP A 47 -9.45 -12.06 -3.64
CA ASP A 47 -10.48 -11.04 -3.55
C ASP A 47 -11.18 -10.78 -4.88
N ASN A 48 -12.48 -11.03 -4.87
CA ASN A 48 -13.39 -10.65 -5.94
C ASN A 48 -14.20 -9.38 -5.61
N VAL A 49 -14.05 -8.80 -4.42
CA VAL A 49 -14.87 -7.66 -3.99
C VAL A 49 -14.60 -6.45 -4.86
N PHE A 50 -13.33 -6.16 -5.12
CA PHE A 50 -12.93 -5.09 -6.06
C PHE A 50 -13.29 -5.39 -7.51
N GLN A 51 -13.35 -6.65 -7.85
CA GLN A 51 -13.70 -7.09 -9.20
C GLN A 51 -15.16 -6.83 -9.55
N ARG A 52 -16.01 -6.60 -8.55
CA ARG A 52 -17.44 -6.32 -8.75
C ARG A 52 -17.76 -4.84 -8.91
N TYR A 53 -16.77 -3.96 -8.68
CA TYR A 53 -16.98 -2.50 -8.69
C TYR A 53 -16.08 -1.75 -9.66
N GLY A 54 -15.28 -2.44 -10.47
CA GLY A 54 -14.35 -1.82 -11.40
C GLY A 54 -14.61 -2.19 -12.84
N GLU A 55 -14.58 -1.22 -13.73
CA GLU A 55 -14.69 -1.38 -15.19
C GLU A 55 -13.83 -2.50 -15.78
N LYS A 56 -12.76 -2.91 -15.08
CA LYS A 56 -11.88 -3.99 -15.52
C LYS A 56 -12.49 -5.38 -15.39
N ASP A 57 -13.44 -5.58 -14.50
CA ASP A 57 -13.97 -6.92 -14.23
C ASP A 57 -15.09 -7.29 -15.16
N GLU A 58 -15.97 -6.34 -15.48
CA GLU A 58 -16.98 -6.57 -16.51
C GLU A 58 -16.34 -6.82 -17.86
N ILE A 59 -15.30 -6.01 -18.21
CA ILE A 59 -14.51 -6.23 -19.43
C ILE A 59 -13.81 -7.59 -19.39
N ASN A 60 -13.16 -7.94 -18.27
CA ASN A 60 -12.51 -9.24 -18.11
C ASN A 60 -13.52 -10.39 -18.15
N GLN A 61 -14.70 -10.23 -17.56
CA GLN A 61 -15.76 -11.22 -17.61
C GLN A 61 -16.23 -11.44 -19.06
N ILE A 62 -16.44 -10.36 -19.83
CA ILE A 62 -16.77 -10.47 -21.25
C ILE A 62 -15.63 -11.16 -22.01
N ILE A 63 -14.38 -10.81 -21.73
CA ILE A 63 -13.22 -11.43 -22.37
C ILE A 63 -13.18 -12.93 -22.06
N PHE A 64 -13.28 -13.32 -20.79
CA PHE A 64 -13.22 -14.71 -20.40
C PHE A 64 -14.43 -15.52 -20.87
N ASP A 65 -15.65 -15.01 -20.68
CA ASP A 65 -16.88 -15.76 -20.93
C ASP A 65 -17.30 -15.74 -22.40
N LYS A 66 -16.94 -14.71 -23.13
CA LYS A 66 -17.41 -14.48 -24.50
C LYS A 66 -16.29 -14.54 -25.56
N ILE A 67 -15.12 -14.01 -25.25
CA ILE A 67 -14.02 -13.92 -26.22
C ILE A 67 -13.15 -15.17 -26.17
N LEU A 68 -12.78 -15.65 -24.98
CA LEU A 68 -11.86 -16.79 -24.83
C LEU A 68 -12.52 -18.17 -24.85
N VAL A 69 -13.84 -18.24 -24.96
CA VAL A 69 -14.57 -19.50 -25.08
C VAL A 69 -14.83 -19.83 -26.57
N GLY A 70 -14.44 -21.02 -27.02
CA GLY A 70 -14.63 -21.45 -28.40
C GLY A 70 -13.60 -20.90 -29.38
N ASN A 71 -14.02 -20.38 -30.54
CA ASN A 71 -13.12 -19.83 -31.55
C ASN A 71 -12.78 -18.35 -31.24
N VAL A 72 -11.66 -18.15 -30.54
CA VAL A 72 -11.20 -16.85 -30.09
C VAL A 72 -11.06 -15.82 -31.22
N VAL A 73 -10.57 -16.27 -32.39
CA VAL A 73 -10.35 -15.36 -33.54
C VAL A 73 -11.66 -14.83 -34.08
N ASP A 74 -12.67 -15.69 -34.20
CA ASP A 74 -13.98 -15.29 -34.70
C ASP A 74 -14.72 -14.41 -33.66
N ASN A 75 -14.59 -14.71 -32.38
CA ASN A 75 -15.14 -13.88 -31.31
C ASN A 75 -14.53 -12.48 -31.31
N ILE A 76 -13.20 -12.36 -31.42
CA ILE A 76 -12.51 -11.05 -31.52
C ILE A 76 -13.00 -10.30 -32.75
N LYS A 77 -13.06 -10.94 -33.93
CA LYS A 77 -13.59 -10.33 -35.15
C LYS A 77 -15.01 -9.83 -34.96
N PHE A 78 -15.87 -10.66 -34.34
CA PHE A 78 -17.25 -10.29 -34.09
C PHE A 78 -17.37 -9.00 -33.25
N TYR A 79 -16.65 -8.88 -32.14
CA TYR A 79 -16.73 -7.68 -31.30
C TYR A 79 -16.04 -6.46 -31.95
N LEU A 80 -15.01 -6.66 -32.74
CA LEU A 80 -14.41 -5.56 -33.50
C LEU A 80 -15.35 -5.01 -34.60
N THR A 81 -16.16 -5.88 -35.20
CA THR A 81 -17.16 -5.48 -36.18
C THR A 81 -18.48 -5.00 -35.60
N ASN A 82 -18.76 -5.36 -34.35
CA ASN A 82 -19.99 -5.01 -33.61
C ASN A 82 -19.68 -4.34 -32.26
N PRO A 83 -19.02 -3.18 -32.23
CA PRO A 83 -18.61 -2.52 -30.99
C PRO A 83 -19.80 -2.14 -30.07
N ASN A 84 -20.96 -1.85 -30.68
CA ASN A 84 -22.17 -1.52 -29.92
C ASN A 84 -22.67 -2.71 -29.09
N GLN A 85 -22.51 -3.96 -29.56
CA GLN A 85 -22.90 -5.15 -28.83
C GLN A 85 -22.00 -5.37 -27.60
N PHE A 86 -20.68 -5.14 -27.74
CA PHE A 86 -19.77 -5.16 -26.60
C PHE A 86 -20.19 -4.13 -25.55
N MET A 87 -20.51 -2.92 -25.96
CA MET A 87 -20.96 -1.85 -25.06
C MET A 87 -22.33 -2.13 -24.43
N GLU A 88 -23.22 -2.80 -25.14
CA GLU A 88 -24.50 -3.23 -24.58
C GLU A 88 -24.33 -4.30 -23.51
N GLU A 89 -23.51 -5.32 -23.77
CA GLU A 89 -23.20 -6.38 -22.79
C GLU A 89 -22.50 -5.78 -21.56
N TYR A 90 -21.53 -4.89 -21.75
CA TYR A 90 -20.87 -4.15 -20.67
C TYR A 90 -21.87 -3.34 -19.84
N ASN A 91 -22.70 -2.53 -20.47
CA ASN A 91 -23.71 -1.73 -19.78
C ASN A 91 -24.74 -2.60 -19.04
N ASN A 92 -25.07 -3.77 -19.52
CA ASN A 92 -25.97 -4.70 -18.85
C ASN A 92 -25.33 -5.33 -17.61
N LEU A 93 -24.04 -5.60 -17.64
CA LEU A 93 -23.29 -6.06 -16.45
C LEU A 93 -23.21 -4.97 -15.39
N VAL A 94 -22.84 -3.75 -15.77
CA VAL A 94 -22.75 -2.59 -14.85
C VAL A 94 -24.12 -2.25 -14.23
N LYS A 95 -25.21 -2.32 -15.01
CA LYS A 95 -26.57 -2.05 -14.49
C LYS A 95 -27.09 -3.07 -13.49
N GLN A 96 -26.50 -4.26 -13.42
CA GLN A 96 -26.89 -5.29 -12.46
C GLN A 96 -26.32 -5.06 -11.05
N GLU A 97 -25.39 -4.12 -10.91
CA GLU A 97 -24.79 -3.79 -9.62
C GLU A 97 -25.79 -3.03 -8.73
N LYS A 98 -26.50 -3.77 -7.93
CA LYS A 98 -27.24 -3.21 -6.79
C LYS A 98 -26.28 -3.13 -5.59
N PRO A 99 -26.37 -2.05 -4.79
CA PRO A 99 -25.62 -1.99 -3.52
C PRO A 99 -25.91 -3.25 -2.71
N ILE A 100 -24.87 -4.03 -2.39
CA ILE A 100 -25.00 -5.24 -1.59
C ILE A 100 -24.62 -4.91 -0.16
N TRP A 101 -25.55 -5.05 0.76
CA TRP A 101 -25.26 -4.93 2.18
C TRP A 101 -24.45 -6.14 2.64
N LYS A 102 -23.30 -5.88 3.26
CA LYS A 102 -22.46 -6.89 3.87
C LYS A 102 -22.74 -7.03 5.35
N THR A 103 -22.70 -8.25 5.85
CA THR A 103 -22.77 -8.51 7.30
C THR A 103 -21.48 -8.04 7.98
N LYS A 104 -21.53 -7.84 9.30
CA LYS A 104 -20.33 -7.55 10.10
C LYS A 104 -19.27 -8.64 9.95
N GLN A 105 -19.69 -9.89 9.85
CA GLN A 105 -18.79 -11.03 9.69
C GLN A 105 -18.08 -10.97 8.34
N GLU A 106 -18.80 -10.75 7.23
CA GLU A 106 -18.19 -10.61 5.90
C GLU A 106 -17.22 -9.42 5.83
N ALA A 107 -17.55 -8.29 6.48
CA ALA A 107 -16.66 -7.15 6.57
C ALA A 107 -15.39 -7.49 7.38
N GLN A 108 -15.51 -8.25 8.46
CA GLN A 108 -14.37 -8.70 9.25
C GLN A 108 -13.50 -9.69 8.47
N GLU A 109 -14.08 -10.64 7.76
CA GLU A 109 -13.38 -11.60 6.90
C GLU A 109 -12.63 -10.88 5.76
N TYR A 110 -13.19 -9.79 5.24
CA TYR A 110 -12.54 -8.96 4.23
C TYR A 110 -11.29 -8.24 4.77
N LEU A 111 -11.32 -7.78 6.02
CA LEU A 111 -10.28 -6.93 6.61
C LEU A 111 -9.18 -7.72 7.34
N THR A 112 -9.42 -8.99 7.64
CA THR A 112 -8.51 -9.81 8.46
C THR A 112 -8.04 -11.05 7.71
N ILE A 113 -6.93 -11.63 8.18
CA ILE A 113 -6.43 -12.91 7.64
C ILE A 113 -7.04 -14.07 8.42
N GLY A 114 -7.63 -15.03 7.70
CA GLY A 114 -8.01 -16.32 8.23
C GLY A 114 -6.79 -17.23 8.47
N LYS A 115 -6.92 -18.25 9.32
CA LYS A 115 -5.82 -19.18 9.61
C LYS A 115 -5.29 -19.91 8.37
N ALA A 116 -6.15 -20.17 7.39
CA ALA A 116 -5.77 -20.86 6.14
C ALA A 116 -4.96 -19.96 5.20
N ASP A 117 -5.05 -18.62 5.37
CA ASP A 117 -4.46 -17.65 4.47
C ASP A 117 -3.19 -16.99 5.04
N ILE A 118 -2.70 -17.48 6.19
CA ILE A 118 -1.46 -17.00 6.77
C ILE A 118 -0.31 -17.16 5.79
N LEU A 119 0.37 -16.05 5.44
CA LEU A 119 1.47 -15.96 4.45
C LEU A 119 1.08 -16.44 3.05
N ASN A 120 -0.19 -16.36 2.67
CA ASN A 120 -0.67 -16.67 1.33
C ASN A 120 -0.33 -15.53 0.35
N TYR A 121 0.94 -15.43 -0.03
CA TYR A 121 1.43 -14.39 -0.96
C TYR A 121 0.83 -14.48 -2.35
N PHE A 122 0.38 -15.67 -2.76
CA PHE A 122 -0.29 -15.83 -4.05
C PHE A 122 -1.59 -15.04 -4.08
N SER A 123 -2.38 -15.07 -3.00
CA SER A 123 -3.60 -14.29 -2.89
C SER A 123 -3.34 -12.79 -3.00
N VAL A 124 -2.32 -12.29 -2.29
CA VAL A 124 -1.91 -10.87 -2.36
C VAL A 124 -1.53 -10.49 -3.78
N TYR A 125 -0.70 -11.30 -4.45
CA TYR A 125 -0.30 -11.05 -5.84
C TYR A 125 -1.50 -11.06 -6.78
N TYR A 126 -2.40 -12.05 -6.62
CA TYR A 126 -3.62 -12.15 -7.41
C TYR A 126 -4.49 -10.90 -7.27
N ASN A 127 -4.73 -10.43 -6.04
CA ASN A 127 -5.51 -9.23 -5.77
C ASN A 127 -4.86 -8.00 -6.43
N GLN A 128 -3.54 -7.85 -6.27
CA GLN A 128 -2.79 -6.71 -6.80
C GLN A 128 -2.57 -6.77 -8.31
N SER A 129 -2.57 -7.94 -8.95
CA SER A 129 -2.48 -8.06 -10.40
C SER A 129 -3.64 -7.39 -11.15
N ARG A 130 -4.71 -7.09 -10.44
CA ARG A 130 -5.93 -6.46 -10.94
C ARG A 130 -6.12 -5.03 -10.42
N ASP A 131 -5.18 -4.53 -9.63
CA ASP A 131 -5.13 -3.16 -9.14
C ASP A 131 -4.02 -2.37 -9.84
N VAL A 132 -4.08 -1.05 -9.75
CA VAL A 132 -3.09 -0.12 -10.32
C VAL A 132 -1.86 0.07 -9.42
N HIS A 133 -1.90 -0.43 -8.20
CA HIS A 133 -0.86 -0.19 -7.20
C HIS A 133 0.18 -1.33 -7.16
N PRO A 134 1.49 -1.02 -6.95
CA PRO A 134 2.52 -2.03 -6.81
C PRO A 134 2.29 -2.94 -5.58
N PRO A 135 2.55 -4.26 -5.69
CA PRO A 135 2.18 -5.24 -4.66
C PRO A 135 3.02 -5.19 -3.37
N LEU A 136 4.20 -4.54 -3.39
CA LEU A 136 5.17 -4.62 -2.29
C LEU A 136 4.61 -4.15 -0.95
N PHE A 137 3.84 -3.06 -0.93
CA PHE A 137 3.21 -2.57 0.29
C PHE A 137 2.19 -3.58 0.85
N TYR A 138 1.39 -4.15 0.00
CA TYR A 138 0.35 -5.12 0.36
C TYR A 138 0.94 -6.43 0.88
N PHE A 139 2.09 -6.86 0.35
CA PHE A 139 2.87 -7.95 0.95
C PHE A 139 3.33 -7.62 2.38
N ALA A 140 3.83 -6.40 2.62
CA ALA A 140 4.22 -5.99 3.96
C ALA A 140 3.02 -5.98 4.92
N VAL A 141 1.86 -5.49 4.48
CA VAL A 141 0.61 -5.52 5.26
C VAL A 141 0.21 -6.96 5.56
N HIS A 142 0.23 -7.85 4.55
CA HIS A 142 -0.11 -9.26 4.71
C HIS A 142 0.80 -9.98 5.72
N ILE A 143 2.12 -9.72 5.69
CA ILE A 143 3.07 -10.29 6.65
C ILE A 143 2.70 -9.89 8.08
N VAL A 144 2.49 -8.60 8.32
CA VAL A 144 2.17 -8.11 9.68
C VAL A 144 0.79 -8.60 10.10
N SER A 145 -0.21 -8.57 9.21
CA SER A 145 -1.55 -9.13 9.46
C SER A 145 -1.52 -10.63 9.71
N SER A 146 -0.61 -11.39 9.08
CA SER A 146 -0.42 -12.82 9.35
C SER A 146 0.09 -13.11 10.75
N ILE A 147 0.94 -12.22 11.31
CA ILE A 147 1.39 -12.32 12.70
C ILE A 147 0.23 -12.06 13.66
N PHE A 148 -0.67 -11.15 13.31
CA PHE A 148 -1.84 -10.75 14.09
C PHE A 148 -3.15 -11.24 13.44
N PHE A 149 -3.17 -12.50 12.96
CA PHE A 149 -4.32 -13.04 12.24
C PHE A 149 -5.63 -12.88 13.03
N GLY A 150 -6.73 -12.65 12.30
CA GLY A 150 -8.05 -12.37 12.89
C GLY A 150 -8.20 -10.99 13.54
N MET A 151 -7.13 -10.17 13.56
CA MET A 151 -7.19 -8.81 14.10
C MET A 151 -7.29 -7.77 12.98
N PHE A 152 -8.24 -6.83 13.15
CA PHE A 152 -8.30 -5.60 12.37
C PHE A 152 -7.94 -4.42 13.28
N SER A 153 -6.85 -3.73 12.97
CA SER A 153 -6.36 -2.65 13.81
C SER A 153 -5.57 -1.61 12.99
N LYS A 154 -5.88 -0.33 13.19
CA LYS A 154 -5.11 0.78 12.58
C LYS A 154 -3.60 0.69 12.84
N TYR A 155 -3.19 0.04 13.92
CA TYR A 155 -1.79 -0.08 14.28
C TYR A 155 -0.99 -1.04 13.39
N ILE A 156 -1.62 -1.96 12.66
CA ILE A 156 -0.93 -2.90 11.76
C ILE A 156 -0.21 -2.14 10.64
N ILE A 157 -0.94 -1.36 9.84
CA ILE A 157 -0.35 -0.58 8.75
C ILE A 157 0.47 0.60 9.30
N PHE A 158 0.02 1.22 10.41
CA PHE A 158 0.78 2.27 11.07
C PHE A 158 2.21 1.82 11.43
N LEU A 159 2.40 0.63 11.98
CA LEU A 159 3.74 0.11 12.32
C LEU A 159 4.61 -0.04 11.07
N ILE A 160 4.04 -0.46 9.95
CA ILE A 160 4.76 -0.52 8.66
C ILE A 160 5.22 0.88 8.25
N ASN A 161 4.30 1.86 8.26
CA ASN A 161 4.61 3.24 7.92
C ASN A 161 5.65 3.85 8.87
N LEU A 162 5.57 3.56 10.17
CA LEU A 162 6.56 4.01 11.16
C LEU A 162 7.95 3.44 10.87
N ILE A 163 8.05 2.16 10.50
CA ILE A 163 9.32 1.55 10.10
C ILE A 163 9.89 2.28 8.88
N PHE A 164 9.08 2.55 7.85
CA PHE A 164 9.54 3.28 6.66
C PHE A 164 9.89 4.75 6.95
N LEU A 165 9.24 5.39 7.93
CA LEU A 165 9.66 6.71 8.42
C LEU A 165 11.07 6.66 9.02
N ILE A 166 11.32 5.70 9.91
CA ILE A 166 12.64 5.52 10.54
C ILE A 166 13.71 5.22 9.48
N LEU A 167 13.42 4.34 8.53
CA LEU A 167 14.30 4.05 7.41
C LEU A 167 14.55 5.30 6.55
N SER A 168 13.56 6.16 6.35
CA SER A 168 13.70 7.45 5.67
C SER A 168 14.67 8.38 6.39
N PHE A 169 14.63 8.45 7.72
CA PHE A 169 15.60 9.22 8.52
C PHE A 169 17.01 8.67 8.37
N ILE A 170 17.18 7.35 8.32
CA ILE A 170 18.48 6.72 8.09
C ILE A 170 19.02 7.08 6.70
N MET A 171 18.15 7.06 5.65
CA MET A 171 18.56 7.43 4.29
C MET A 171 18.91 8.93 4.21
N LEU A 172 18.12 9.81 4.81
CA LEU A 172 18.40 11.23 4.89
C LEU A 172 19.78 11.49 5.51
N ARG A 173 20.07 10.85 6.63
CA ARG A 173 21.40 10.96 7.26
C ARG A 173 22.53 10.44 6.36
N LYS A 174 22.33 9.32 5.65
CA LYS A 174 23.34 8.78 4.72
C LYS A 174 23.59 9.75 3.56
N ILE A 175 22.55 10.39 3.02
CA ILE A 175 22.66 11.41 1.97
C ILE A 175 23.46 12.59 2.49
N LEU A 176 23.12 13.11 3.66
CA LEU A 176 23.84 14.24 4.27
C LEU A 176 25.31 13.92 4.56
N LYS A 177 25.62 12.69 4.94
CA LYS A 177 26.99 12.23 5.10
C LYS A 177 27.75 12.23 3.77
N LEU A 178 27.13 11.77 2.68
CA LEU A 178 27.75 11.85 1.35
C LEU A 178 28.01 13.28 0.89
N LEU A 179 27.19 14.23 1.34
CA LEU A 179 27.30 15.66 1.01
C LEU A 179 28.20 16.44 1.99
N ASP A 180 28.86 15.78 2.96
CA ASP A 180 29.65 16.37 4.04
C ASP A 180 28.86 17.37 4.92
N LYS A 181 27.54 17.17 5.00
CA LYS A 181 26.57 18.00 5.76
C LYS A 181 25.91 17.25 6.92
N GLN A 182 26.58 16.24 7.47
CA GLN A 182 26.02 15.38 8.52
C GLN A 182 25.53 16.14 9.77
N TYR A 183 26.07 17.32 10.06
CA TYR A 183 25.64 18.17 11.16
C TYR A 183 24.19 18.64 11.03
N LEU A 184 23.63 18.62 9.82
CA LEU A 184 22.22 18.94 9.56
C LEU A 184 21.27 17.74 9.81
N SER A 185 21.80 16.55 10.16
CA SER A 185 20.98 15.35 10.28
C SER A 185 19.86 15.50 11.31
N ILE A 186 20.16 16.00 12.50
CA ILE A 186 19.17 16.18 13.57
C ILE A 186 18.15 17.26 13.22
N PRO A 187 18.56 18.50 12.82
CA PRO A 187 17.59 19.52 12.41
C PRO A 187 16.65 19.05 11.29
N LEU A 188 17.16 18.40 10.26
CA LEU A 188 16.34 17.95 9.14
C LEU A 188 15.42 16.79 9.51
N VAL A 189 15.86 15.85 10.36
CA VAL A 189 15.00 14.79 10.89
C VAL A 189 13.85 15.38 11.73
N ILE A 190 14.11 16.40 12.55
CA ILE A 190 13.08 17.08 13.31
C ILE A 190 12.10 17.81 12.38
N LEU A 191 12.61 18.62 11.44
CA LEU A 191 11.78 19.38 10.50
C LEU A 191 10.90 18.47 9.65
N TYR A 192 11.47 17.39 9.11
CA TYR A 192 10.70 16.42 8.33
C TYR A 192 9.74 15.63 9.22
N GLY A 193 10.22 15.02 10.31
CA GLY A 193 9.44 14.11 11.14
C GLY A 193 8.27 14.78 11.87
N LEU A 194 8.36 16.09 12.16
CA LEU A 194 7.27 16.86 12.75
C LEU A 194 6.47 17.67 11.73
N SER A 195 6.78 17.53 10.43
CA SER A 195 5.99 18.18 9.38
C SER A 195 4.60 17.53 9.25
N ILE A 196 3.62 18.35 8.85
CA ILE A 196 2.28 17.88 8.54
C ILE A 196 2.32 16.77 7.48
N GLY A 197 3.21 16.90 6.48
CA GLY A 197 3.39 15.92 5.43
C GLY A 197 3.84 14.55 5.95
N ALA A 198 4.84 14.51 6.84
CA ALA A 198 5.30 13.25 7.43
C ALA A 198 4.24 12.63 8.36
N ILE A 199 3.60 13.44 9.20
CA ILE A 199 2.51 12.98 10.06
C ILE A 199 1.39 12.38 9.19
N SER A 200 0.93 13.10 8.18
CA SER A 200 -0.14 12.64 7.29
C SER A 200 0.22 11.35 6.57
N THR A 201 1.45 11.20 6.02
CA THR A 201 1.85 9.98 5.31
C THR A 201 2.00 8.77 6.22
N VAL A 202 2.27 8.97 7.52
CA VAL A 202 2.38 7.87 8.49
C VAL A 202 1.02 7.43 9.02
N ILE A 203 0.12 8.38 9.34
CA ILE A 203 -1.19 8.07 9.91
C ILE A 203 -2.24 7.72 8.85
N PHE A 204 -2.03 8.11 7.59
CA PHE A 204 -2.82 7.62 6.47
C PHE A 204 -2.31 6.23 6.09
N LEU A 205 -3.13 5.21 6.33
CA LEU A 205 -2.75 3.79 6.30
C LEU A 205 -2.60 3.27 4.86
N ARG A 206 -1.74 3.93 4.08
CA ARG A 206 -1.43 3.68 2.68
C ARG A 206 0.10 3.65 2.46
N MET A 207 0.52 3.33 1.25
CA MET A 207 1.92 3.13 0.86
C MET A 207 2.77 4.41 0.78
N TYR A 208 2.24 5.59 1.06
CA TYR A 208 2.95 6.84 0.76
C TYR A 208 4.26 7.01 1.54
N GLN A 209 4.31 6.60 2.81
CA GLN A 209 5.55 6.67 3.58
C GLN A 209 6.61 5.70 3.06
N MET A 210 6.21 4.55 2.57
CA MET A 210 7.09 3.60 1.89
C MET A 210 7.63 4.20 0.58
N LEU A 211 6.81 4.92 -0.19
CA LEU A 211 7.23 5.63 -1.39
C LEU A 211 8.30 6.67 -1.08
N VAL A 212 8.12 7.47 -0.03
CA VAL A 212 9.13 8.46 0.43
C VAL A 212 10.47 7.78 0.71
N PHE A 213 10.46 6.63 1.40
CA PHE A 213 11.68 5.87 1.64
C PHE A 213 12.38 5.45 0.34
N PHE A 214 11.66 4.93 -0.64
CA PHE A 214 12.26 4.50 -1.91
C PHE A 214 12.78 5.67 -2.74
N ILE A 215 12.12 6.83 -2.69
CA ILE A 215 12.63 8.07 -3.33
C ILE A 215 13.97 8.46 -2.68
N LEU A 216 14.07 8.47 -1.36
CA LEU A 216 15.31 8.80 -0.65
C LEU A 216 16.41 7.75 -0.91
N LEU A 217 16.06 6.47 -0.96
CA LEU A 217 16.99 5.39 -1.31
C LEU A 217 17.54 5.57 -2.74
N SER A 218 16.67 5.86 -3.71
CA SER A 218 17.06 6.13 -5.09
C SER A 218 18.00 7.34 -5.17
N LEU A 219 17.67 8.44 -4.50
CA LEU A 219 18.51 9.63 -4.42
C LEU A 219 19.89 9.31 -3.80
N TYR A 220 19.92 8.56 -2.70
CA TYR A 220 21.17 8.13 -2.08
C TYR A 220 22.05 7.34 -3.05
N LEU A 221 21.47 6.40 -3.78
CA LEU A 221 22.20 5.56 -4.74
C LEU A 221 22.76 6.39 -5.90
N HIS A 222 21.98 7.33 -6.44
CA HIS A 222 22.43 8.24 -7.51
C HIS A 222 23.61 9.13 -7.06
N ILE A 223 23.50 9.78 -5.90
CA ILE A 223 24.58 10.61 -5.35
C ILE A 223 25.84 9.75 -5.13
N LYS A 224 25.69 8.54 -4.59
CA LYS A 224 26.80 7.63 -4.34
C LYS A 224 27.52 7.24 -5.63
N ILE A 225 26.79 6.94 -6.71
CA ILE A 225 27.35 6.61 -8.03
C ILE A 225 28.13 7.81 -8.60
N ILE A 226 27.56 9.01 -8.50
CA ILE A 226 28.22 10.24 -9.00
C ILE A 226 29.53 10.53 -8.25
N LYS A 227 29.52 10.35 -6.93
CA LYS A 227 30.72 10.60 -6.10
C LYS A 227 31.82 9.54 -6.20
N ASN A 228 31.49 8.34 -6.66
CA ASN A 228 32.46 7.26 -6.84
C ASN A 228 33.07 7.21 -8.27
N LYS A 229 32.66 8.12 -9.14
CA LYS A 229 33.29 8.39 -10.45
C LYS A 229 34.37 9.45 -10.33
#